data_a3d70f797ab1c5a725df57e6ed153ec3
#
_entry.id   a3d70f797ab1c5a725df57e6ed153ec3
#
_cell.length_a   1.000
_cell.length_b   1.000
_cell.length_c   1.000
_cell.angle_alpha   90.00
_cell.angle_beta   90.00
_cell.angle_gamma   90.00
#
_symmetry.space_group_name_H-M   'P 1'
#
loop_
_entity.id
_entity.type
_entity.pdbx_description
1 polymer ?
#
loop_
_entity_poly.entity_id
_entity_poly.type
_entity_poly.pdbx_seq_one_letter_code
_entity_poly.pdbx_strand_id
1 'polypeptide(L)'
;MPGRVEAGIPLILLLAAAAVEPLRLLMLLALVIGFVATVRVNSPTAHLYGACALVVLSMVCSGIAMPASARDGSTCASVLAPFALYRAAGALLVLGAVALVLRSLGSTGAEIGVRRVSPKGVALALGALVAVGIVATFIGPALAEPFFGPLPVVLGDLSALLPALLFAVANASMEETVYRGVLLRWVMRSHGTAVAMAAQAAAFGLAHGVGGDFAGSPLPVVAATALGGLAFGAIALRTGSLILPIAIHAALDIPIYYANACLQP
;
A
#
# COMPACT_ATOMS: atom_id res chain seq x y z
N MET A 1 -23.17 -21.48 -4.88
CA MET A 1 -21.80 -21.00 -4.70
C MET A 1 -21.21 -20.87 -6.10
N PRO A 2 -20.67 -19.73 -6.52
CA PRO A 2 -19.93 -19.64 -7.77
C PRO A 2 -18.84 -20.71 -7.75
N GLY A 3 -18.55 -21.32 -8.90
CA GLY A 3 -17.55 -22.35 -8.99
C GLY A 3 -16.23 -21.83 -8.41
N ARG A 4 -15.54 -22.61 -7.59
CA ARG A 4 -14.25 -22.21 -6.95
C ARG A 4 -13.22 -21.72 -7.97
N VAL A 5 -13.32 -22.17 -9.22
CA VAL A 5 -12.46 -21.77 -10.34
C VAL A 5 -12.69 -20.31 -10.72
N GLU A 6 -13.95 -19.85 -10.83
CA GLU A 6 -14.26 -18.46 -11.21
C GLU A 6 -13.80 -17.43 -10.17
N ALA A 7 -13.81 -17.82 -8.89
CA ALA A 7 -13.33 -16.95 -7.81
C ALA A 7 -11.79 -16.86 -7.74
N GLY A 8 -11.05 -17.79 -8.34
CA GLY A 8 -9.59 -17.77 -8.40
C GLY A 8 -8.99 -16.84 -9.46
N ILE A 9 -9.73 -16.60 -10.56
CA ILE A 9 -9.23 -15.81 -11.69
C ILE A 9 -8.73 -14.41 -11.27
N PRO A 10 -9.49 -13.57 -10.54
CA PRO A 10 -9.01 -12.25 -10.16
C PRO A 10 -7.76 -12.28 -9.28
N LEU A 11 -7.59 -13.29 -8.43
CA LEU A 11 -6.37 -13.43 -7.62
C LEU A 11 -5.16 -13.79 -8.47
N ILE A 12 -5.32 -14.64 -9.48
CA ILE A 12 -4.24 -14.98 -10.42
C ILE A 12 -3.80 -13.73 -11.20
N LEU A 13 -4.76 -12.95 -11.73
CA LEU A 13 -4.47 -11.70 -12.42
C LEU A 13 -3.77 -10.69 -11.52
N LEU A 14 -4.19 -10.58 -10.25
CA LEU A 14 -3.53 -9.73 -9.26
C LEU A 14 -2.08 -10.15 -9.03
N LEU A 15 -1.82 -11.42 -8.78
CA LEU A 15 -0.47 -11.91 -8.52
C LEU A 15 0.44 -11.77 -9.75
N ALA A 16 -0.10 -11.96 -10.96
CA ALA A 16 0.63 -11.70 -12.20
C ALA A 16 1.01 -10.21 -12.34
N ALA A 17 0.07 -9.29 -12.03
CA ALA A 17 0.35 -7.86 -12.04
C ALA A 17 1.36 -7.44 -10.96
N ALA A 18 1.33 -8.09 -9.80
CA ALA A 18 2.26 -7.83 -8.72
C ALA A 18 3.68 -8.31 -9.06
N ALA A 19 3.80 -9.46 -9.73
CA ALA A 19 5.08 -10.07 -10.08
C ALA A 19 5.70 -9.51 -11.36
N VAL A 20 4.92 -8.92 -12.29
CA VAL A 20 5.39 -8.52 -13.63
C VAL A 20 4.88 -7.13 -13.97
N GLU A 21 5.72 -6.12 -13.75
CA GLU A 21 5.35 -4.71 -13.93
C GLU A 21 4.77 -4.37 -15.32
N PRO A 22 5.34 -4.81 -16.45
CA PRO A 22 4.78 -4.52 -17.79
C PRO A 22 3.36 -5.01 -17.99
N LEU A 23 2.91 -6.00 -17.22
CA LEU A 23 1.56 -6.54 -17.33
C LEU A 23 0.51 -5.77 -16.50
N ARG A 24 0.91 -4.83 -15.63
CA ARG A 24 0.00 -4.13 -14.70
C ARG A 24 -1.18 -3.49 -15.40
N LEU A 25 -0.95 -2.74 -16.47
CA LEU A 25 -2.04 -2.07 -17.20
C LEU A 25 -2.99 -3.06 -17.89
N LEU A 26 -2.45 -4.13 -18.49
CA LEU A 26 -3.26 -5.17 -19.11
C LEU A 26 -4.11 -5.92 -18.07
N MET A 27 -3.51 -6.27 -16.94
CA MET A 27 -4.24 -6.94 -15.85
C MET A 27 -5.27 -6.02 -15.21
N LEU A 28 -4.97 -4.74 -15.05
CA LEU A 28 -5.94 -3.74 -14.58
C LEU A 28 -7.15 -3.68 -15.50
N LEU A 29 -6.92 -3.59 -16.81
CA LEU A 29 -8.01 -3.57 -17.80
C LEU A 29 -8.88 -4.84 -17.72
N ALA A 30 -8.24 -6.01 -17.68
CA ALA A 30 -8.96 -7.29 -17.54
C ALA A 30 -9.78 -7.36 -16.24
N LEU A 31 -9.23 -6.90 -15.12
CA LEU A 31 -9.92 -6.84 -13.83
C LEU A 31 -11.09 -5.85 -13.82
N VAL A 32 -10.95 -4.69 -14.47
CA VAL A 32 -12.03 -3.70 -14.60
C VAL A 32 -13.14 -4.23 -15.49
N ILE A 33 -12.82 -4.87 -16.61
CA ILE A 33 -13.82 -5.51 -17.48
C ILE A 33 -14.58 -6.60 -16.70
N GLY A 34 -13.86 -7.47 -15.99
CA GLY A 34 -14.43 -8.50 -15.13
C GLY A 34 -15.31 -7.93 -14.03
N PHE A 35 -14.89 -6.83 -13.40
CA PHE A 35 -15.70 -6.11 -12.42
C PHE A 35 -17.01 -5.60 -13.00
N VAL A 36 -16.96 -4.86 -14.11
CA VAL A 36 -18.16 -4.32 -14.78
C VAL A 36 -19.10 -5.44 -15.21
N ALA A 37 -18.57 -6.52 -15.80
CA ALA A 37 -19.39 -7.66 -16.23
C ALA A 37 -20.07 -8.33 -15.03
N THR A 38 -19.35 -8.55 -13.94
CA THR A 38 -19.88 -9.24 -12.75
C THR A 38 -20.85 -8.38 -11.95
N VAL A 39 -20.66 -7.06 -11.91
CA VAL A 39 -21.64 -6.12 -11.30
C VAL A 39 -22.94 -6.13 -12.08
N ARG A 40 -22.90 -6.12 -13.43
CA ARG A 40 -24.11 -6.12 -14.29
C ARG A 40 -24.99 -7.35 -14.07
N VAL A 41 -24.40 -8.50 -13.75
CA VAL A 41 -25.13 -9.75 -13.50
C VAL A 41 -25.30 -10.06 -12.00
N ASN A 42 -25.01 -9.10 -11.14
CA ASN A 42 -25.07 -9.25 -9.67
C ASN A 42 -24.30 -10.47 -9.16
N SER A 43 -23.14 -10.77 -9.76
CA SER A 43 -22.31 -11.91 -9.36
C SER A 43 -21.64 -11.65 -8.00
N PRO A 44 -21.58 -12.64 -7.12
CA PRO A 44 -20.84 -12.54 -5.85
C PRO A 44 -19.33 -12.37 -6.05
N THR A 45 -18.79 -12.66 -7.25
CA THR A 45 -17.36 -12.45 -7.57
C THR A 45 -17.02 -11.00 -7.86
N ALA A 46 -18.01 -10.10 -8.03
CA ALA A 46 -17.77 -8.68 -8.27
C ALA A 46 -16.86 -8.03 -7.21
N HIS A 47 -17.02 -8.41 -5.93
CA HIS A 47 -16.15 -7.93 -4.85
C HIS A 47 -14.67 -8.31 -5.08
N LEU A 48 -14.40 -9.52 -5.57
CA LEU A 48 -13.03 -9.99 -5.82
C LEU A 48 -12.39 -9.25 -6.99
N TYR A 49 -13.12 -9.08 -8.11
CA TYR A 49 -12.63 -8.30 -9.25
C TYR A 49 -12.39 -6.84 -8.86
N GLY A 50 -13.31 -6.24 -8.10
CA GLY A 50 -13.15 -4.87 -7.60
C GLY A 50 -11.93 -4.74 -6.67
N ALA A 51 -11.75 -5.67 -5.74
CA ALA A 51 -10.59 -5.67 -4.84
C ALA A 51 -9.27 -5.75 -5.60
N CYS A 52 -9.15 -6.73 -6.49
CA CYS A 52 -7.92 -6.94 -7.27
C CYS A 52 -7.64 -5.75 -8.21
N ALA A 53 -8.68 -5.18 -8.85
CA ALA A 53 -8.52 -3.98 -9.68
C ALA A 53 -7.99 -2.78 -8.88
N LEU A 54 -8.51 -2.54 -7.67
CA LEU A 54 -8.06 -1.44 -6.80
C LEU A 54 -6.61 -1.62 -6.35
N VAL A 55 -6.19 -2.84 -6.03
CA VAL A 55 -4.79 -3.13 -5.68
C VAL A 55 -3.87 -2.90 -6.89
N VAL A 56 -4.24 -3.39 -8.08
CA VAL A 56 -3.42 -3.15 -9.29
C VAL A 56 -3.40 -1.67 -9.65
N LEU A 57 -4.51 -0.94 -9.49
CA LEU A 57 -4.54 0.51 -9.67
C LEU A 57 -3.57 1.22 -8.70
N SER A 58 -3.51 0.80 -7.43
CA SER A 58 -2.55 1.37 -6.48
C SER A 58 -1.11 1.12 -6.89
N MET A 59 -0.79 -0.08 -7.44
CA MET A 59 0.54 -0.40 -7.98
C MET A 59 0.88 0.49 -9.18
N VAL A 60 -0.07 0.72 -10.10
CA VAL A 60 0.12 1.61 -11.25
C VAL A 60 0.37 3.04 -10.79
N CYS A 61 -0.45 3.56 -9.86
CA CYS A 61 -0.27 4.91 -9.32
C CYS A 61 1.04 5.07 -8.52
N SER A 62 1.50 3.99 -7.87
CA SER A 62 2.78 3.99 -7.14
C SER A 62 3.99 3.91 -8.07
N GLY A 63 3.87 3.26 -9.21
CA GLY A 63 4.92 3.12 -10.22
C GLY A 63 5.07 4.32 -11.15
N ILE A 64 4.25 5.37 -11.00
CA ILE A 64 4.47 6.64 -11.72
C ILE A 64 5.74 7.25 -11.20
N ALA A 65 6.84 7.02 -11.92
CA ALA A 65 8.15 7.53 -11.56
C ALA A 65 8.15 9.06 -11.56
N MET A 66 8.81 9.64 -10.57
CA MET A 66 9.06 11.07 -10.55
C MET A 66 9.93 11.44 -11.75
N PRO A 67 9.59 12.45 -12.54
CA PRO A 67 10.45 12.91 -13.64
C PRO A 67 11.86 13.18 -13.14
N ALA A 68 12.88 12.78 -13.92
CA ALA A 68 14.29 12.99 -13.56
C ALA A 68 14.60 14.47 -13.26
N SER A 69 13.93 15.40 -13.95
CA SER A 69 14.01 16.85 -13.72
C SER A 69 13.57 17.29 -12.31
N ALA A 70 12.80 16.49 -11.61
CA ALA A 70 12.39 16.81 -10.24
C ALA A 70 13.46 16.37 -9.20
N ARG A 71 14.54 15.70 -9.63
CA ARG A 71 15.66 15.30 -8.77
C ARG A 71 16.78 16.34 -8.70
N ASP A 72 16.73 17.37 -9.51
CA ASP A 72 17.75 18.45 -9.59
C ASP A 72 17.64 19.50 -8.48
N GLY A 73 16.95 19.18 -7.38
CA GLY A 73 16.80 20.08 -6.25
C GLY A 73 18.06 20.14 -5.38
N SER A 74 18.49 21.35 -5.05
CA SER A 74 19.66 21.62 -4.21
C SER A 74 19.45 21.27 -2.72
N THR A 75 18.27 20.90 -2.31
CA THR A 75 17.91 20.54 -0.93
C THR A 75 16.98 19.33 -0.87
N CYS A 76 17.04 18.55 0.21
CA CYS A 76 16.13 17.44 0.45
C CYS A 76 14.65 17.85 0.32
N ALA A 77 14.28 19.02 0.82
CA ALA A 77 12.92 19.52 0.76
C ALA A 77 12.43 19.78 -0.66
N SER A 78 13.28 20.29 -1.55
CA SER A 78 12.91 20.58 -2.95
C SER A 78 12.70 19.32 -3.78
N VAL A 79 13.35 18.21 -3.44
CA VAL A 79 13.16 16.91 -4.06
C VAL A 79 11.92 16.21 -3.49
N LEU A 80 11.71 16.31 -2.18
CA LEU A 80 10.62 15.63 -1.47
C LEU A 80 9.25 16.19 -1.79
N ALA A 81 9.10 17.51 -1.88
CA ALA A 81 7.79 18.13 -2.00
C ALA A 81 7.04 17.71 -3.27
N PRO A 82 7.61 17.74 -4.50
CA PRO A 82 6.92 17.25 -5.69
C PRO A 82 6.52 15.78 -5.58
N PHE A 83 7.40 14.94 -5.06
CA PHE A 83 7.12 13.50 -4.93
C PHE A 83 6.01 13.24 -3.91
N ALA A 84 5.98 13.95 -2.78
CA ALA A 84 4.90 13.86 -1.81
C ALA A 84 3.55 14.26 -2.42
N LEU A 85 3.53 15.33 -3.23
CA LEU A 85 2.32 15.75 -3.94
C LEU A 85 1.85 14.72 -4.97
N TYR A 86 2.77 14.13 -5.76
CA TYR A 86 2.44 13.05 -6.68
C TYR A 86 1.86 11.84 -5.96
N ARG A 87 2.47 11.44 -4.83
CA ARG A 87 1.96 10.33 -4.02
C ARG A 87 0.59 10.65 -3.44
N ALA A 88 0.39 11.85 -2.94
CA ALA A 88 -0.90 12.28 -2.40
C ALA A 88 -1.99 12.30 -3.49
N ALA A 89 -1.67 12.79 -4.69
CA ALA A 89 -2.60 12.77 -5.81
C ALA A 89 -2.96 11.34 -6.23
N GLY A 90 -1.98 10.45 -6.36
CA GLY A 90 -2.21 9.02 -6.64
C GLY A 90 -3.06 8.35 -5.55
N ALA A 91 -2.78 8.63 -4.29
CA ALA A 91 -3.55 8.11 -3.16
C ALA A 91 -5.01 8.59 -3.21
N LEU A 92 -5.25 9.88 -3.47
CA LEU A 92 -6.61 10.41 -3.61
C LEU A 92 -7.37 9.77 -4.77
N LEU A 93 -6.71 9.53 -5.91
CA LEU A 93 -7.30 8.84 -7.05
C LEU A 93 -7.72 7.42 -6.67
N VAL A 94 -6.84 6.66 -6.03
CA VAL A 94 -7.13 5.28 -5.61
C VAL A 94 -8.24 5.25 -4.55
N LEU A 95 -8.19 6.12 -3.54
CA LEU A 95 -9.22 6.20 -2.50
C LEU A 95 -10.58 6.64 -3.09
N GLY A 96 -10.57 7.54 -4.07
CA GLY A 96 -11.76 7.88 -4.86
C GLY A 96 -12.32 6.68 -5.62
N ALA A 97 -11.46 5.88 -6.25
CA ALA A 97 -11.86 4.63 -6.91
C ALA A 97 -12.42 3.62 -5.90
N VAL A 98 -11.84 3.50 -4.69
CA VAL A 98 -12.41 2.68 -3.61
C VAL A 98 -13.83 3.12 -3.29
N ALA A 99 -14.07 4.43 -3.12
CA ALA A 99 -15.40 4.95 -2.83
C ALA A 99 -16.40 4.64 -3.94
N LEU A 100 -15.98 4.74 -5.21
CA LEU A 100 -16.84 4.39 -6.37
C LEU A 100 -17.17 2.90 -6.40
N VAL A 101 -16.19 2.03 -6.17
CA VAL A 101 -16.40 0.57 -6.14
C VAL A 101 -17.31 0.18 -4.97
N LEU A 102 -17.10 0.74 -3.77
CA LEU A 102 -18.00 0.51 -2.63
C LEU A 102 -19.44 0.90 -2.98
N ARG A 103 -19.63 2.09 -3.57
CA ARG A 103 -20.95 2.57 -4.01
C ARG A 103 -21.59 1.64 -5.02
N SER A 104 -20.82 1.18 -6.02
CA SER A 104 -21.31 0.28 -7.08
C SER A 104 -21.75 -1.09 -6.54
N LEU A 105 -21.17 -1.53 -5.43
CA LEU A 105 -21.47 -2.81 -4.77
C LEU A 105 -22.49 -2.66 -3.63
N GLY A 106 -22.96 -1.46 -3.31
CA GLY A 106 -23.79 -1.21 -2.13
C GLY A 106 -23.06 -1.48 -0.81
N SER A 107 -21.72 -1.52 -0.83
CA SER A 107 -20.88 -1.76 0.34
C SER A 107 -20.56 -0.48 1.08
N THR A 108 -20.23 -0.60 2.37
CA THR A 108 -19.92 0.54 3.23
C THR A 108 -18.44 0.59 3.63
N GLY A 109 -17.96 1.77 4.01
CA GLY A 109 -16.61 1.93 4.56
C GLY A 109 -16.38 1.07 5.82
N ALA A 110 -17.41 0.85 6.62
CA ALA A 110 -17.32 0.02 7.82
C ALA A 110 -16.97 -1.45 7.51
N GLU A 111 -17.41 -1.95 6.35
CA GLU A 111 -17.09 -3.31 5.90
C GLU A 111 -15.61 -3.50 5.57
N ILE A 112 -14.94 -2.45 5.15
CA ILE A 112 -13.50 -2.44 4.85
C ILE A 112 -12.66 -1.89 6.01
N GLY A 113 -13.24 -1.69 7.20
CA GLY A 113 -12.53 -1.24 8.40
C GLY A 113 -12.36 0.27 8.53
N VAL A 114 -12.97 1.05 7.63
CA VAL A 114 -13.06 2.51 7.76
C VAL A 114 -14.23 2.81 8.69
N ARG A 115 -13.93 2.96 9.98
CA ARG A 115 -14.92 3.19 11.04
C ARG A 115 -14.57 4.44 11.83
N ARG A 116 -15.57 5.02 12.50
CA ARG A 116 -15.32 6.07 13.49
C ARG A 116 -14.38 5.54 14.57
N VAL A 117 -13.32 6.26 14.81
CA VAL A 117 -12.29 5.88 15.79
C VAL A 117 -12.59 6.60 17.11
N SER A 118 -12.50 5.88 18.22
CA SER A 118 -12.64 6.50 19.53
C SER A 118 -11.44 7.43 19.83
N PRO A 119 -11.58 8.43 20.70
CA PRO A 119 -10.47 9.28 21.13
C PRO A 119 -9.26 8.46 21.64
N LYS A 120 -9.54 7.36 22.36
CA LYS A 120 -8.47 6.43 22.80
C LYS A 120 -7.76 5.75 21.61
N GLY A 121 -8.51 5.37 20.57
CA GLY A 121 -7.94 4.79 19.36
C GLY A 121 -7.08 5.79 18.59
N VAL A 122 -7.48 7.06 18.54
CA VAL A 122 -6.68 8.14 17.95
C VAL A 122 -5.40 8.35 18.76
N ALA A 123 -5.50 8.45 20.09
CA ALA A 123 -4.32 8.59 20.94
C ALA A 123 -3.34 7.43 20.81
N LEU A 124 -3.84 6.19 20.71
CA LEU A 124 -3.01 5.00 20.47
C LEU A 124 -2.33 5.07 19.11
N ALA A 125 -3.03 5.49 18.06
CA ALA A 125 -2.47 5.62 16.71
C ALA A 125 -1.38 6.70 16.65
N LEU A 126 -1.61 7.85 17.27
CA LEU A 126 -0.60 8.92 17.38
C LEU A 126 0.60 8.48 18.21
N GLY A 127 0.37 7.80 19.33
CA GLY A 127 1.44 7.22 20.14
C GLY A 127 2.27 6.19 19.37
N ALA A 128 1.61 5.31 18.60
CA ALA A 128 2.28 4.34 17.74
C ALA A 128 3.08 5.02 16.61
N LEU A 129 2.51 6.05 15.96
CA LEU A 129 3.19 6.84 14.93
C LEU A 129 4.51 7.40 15.48
N VAL A 130 4.46 8.05 16.65
CA VAL A 130 5.65 8.66 17.28
C VAL A 130 6.64 7.59 17.72
N ALA A 131 6.19 6.58 18.47
CA ALA A 131 7.09 5.55 19.02
C ALA A 131 7.75 4.72 17.91
N VAL A 132 6.98 4.25 16.92
CA VAL A 132 7.52 3.49 15.79
C VAL A 132 8.39 4.37 14.91
N GLY A 133 8.01 5.63 14.67
CA GLY A 133 8.81 6.58 13.91
C GLY A 133 10.18 6.84 14.55
N ILE A 134 10.23 7.02 15.87
CA ILE A 134 11.51 7.15 16.61
C ILE A 134 12.35 5.89 16.43
N VAL A 135 11.78 4.70 16.70
CA VAL A 135 12.49 3.43 16.55
C VAL A 135 12.96 3.23 15.11
N ALA A 136 12.09 3.46 14.13
CA ALA A 136 12.42 3.33 12.71
C ALA A 136 13.53 4.29 12.27
N THR A 137 13.61 5.48 12.85
CA THR A 137 14.68 6.43 12.55
C THR A 137 16.06 5.93 12.98
N PHE A 138 16.14 5.25 14.14
CA PHE A 138 17.43 4.75 14.66
C PHE A 138 17.81 3.37 14.12
N ILE A 139 16.84 2.49 13.90
CA ILE A 139 17.06 1.09 13.51
C ILE A 139 16.83 0.89 12.01
N GLY A 140 15.95 1.70 11.41
CA GLY A 140 15.54 1.59 10.00
C GLY A 140 16.71 1.58 9.03
N PRO A 141 17.69 2.49 9.11
CA PRO A 141 18.84 2.49 8.22
C PRO A 141 19.61 1.18 8.23
N ALA A 142 19.90 0.64 9.41
CA ALA A 142 20.61 -0.64 9.55
C ALA A 142 19.80 -1.82 9.02
N LEU A 143 18.45 -1.78 9.15
CA LEU A 143 17.57 -2.79 8.57
C LEU A 143 17.40 -2.64 7.06
N ALA A 144 17.48 -1.42 6.55
CA ALA A 144 17.32 -1.11 5.12
C ALA A 144 18.63 -1.28 4.32
N GLU A 145 19.79 -1.18 4.97
CA GLU A 145 21.11 -1.26 4.33
C GLU A 145 21.30 -2.51 3.45
N PRO A 146 20.90 -3.73 3.86
CA PRO A 146 21.01 -4.91 2.99
C PRO A 146 20.19 -4.83 1.71
N PHE A 147 19.18 -3.95 1.68
CA PHE A 147 18.24 -3.84 0.55
C PHE A 147 18.58 -2.67 -0.38
N PHE A 148 18.96 -1.53 0.21
CA PHE A 148 19.12 -0.27 -0.52
C PHE A 148 20.55 0.26 -0.49
N GLY A 149 21.49 -0.44 0.14
CA GLY A 149 22.81 0.07 0.46
C GLY A 149 22.78 1.02 1.67
N PRO A 150 23.93 1.63 2.03
CA PRO A 150 24.02 2.53 3.17
C PRO A 150 23.14 3.78 2.95
N LEU A 151 22.13 3.93 3.78
CA LEU A 151 21.22 5.07 3.76
C LEU A 151 21.66 6.09 4.82
N PRO A 152 22.19 7.25 4.43
CA PRO A 152 22.45 8.32 5.39
C PRO A 152 21.11 8.87 5.90
N VAL A 153 20.84 8.68 7.18
CA VAL A 153 19.70 9.35 7.83
C VAL A 153 20.13 10.78 8.18
N VAL A 154 19.85 11.70 7.28
CA VAL A 154 20.06 13.12 7.56
C VAL A 154 18.76 13.69 8.15
N LEU A 155 18.60 13.57 9.46
CA LEU A 155 17.47 14.20 10.19
C LEU A 155 17.63 15.73 10.31
N GLY A 156 18.66 16.31 9.71
CA GLY A 156 19.04 17.71 9.91
C GLY A 156 18.14 18.73 9.23
N ASP A 157 17.40 18.35 8.21
CA ASP A 157 16.55 19.30 7.48
C ASP A 157 15.08 19.18 7.89
N LEU A 158 14.67 19.94 8.91
CA LEU A 158 13.28 19.97 9.36
C LEU A 158 12.29 20.43 8.29
N SER A 159 12.74 21.14 7.25
CA SER A 159 11.89 21.57 6.15
C SER A 159 11.36 20.39 5.33
N ALA A 160 12.07 19.27 5.32
CA ALA A 160 11.68 18.03 4.67
C ALA A 160 10.64 17.21 5.48
N LEU A 161 10.41 17.54 6.75
CA LEU A 161 9.49 16.78 7.61
C LEU A 161 8.04 16.81 7.10
N LEU A 162 7.55 17.98 6.69
CA LEU A 162 6.17 18.10 6.22
C LEU A 162 5.93 17.33 4.91
N PRO A 163 6.77 17.42 3.87
CA PRO A 163 6.69 16.55 2.70
C PRO A 163 6.75 15.06 3.05
N ALA A 164 7.66 14.65 3.95
CA ALA A 164 7.78 13.25 4.38
C ALA A 164 6.50 12.75 5.08
N LEU A 165 5.91 13.56 5.96
CA LEU A 165 4.63 13.25 6.60
C LEU A 165 3.50 13.14 5.58
N LEU A 166 3.42 14.07 4.63
CA LEU A 166 2.40 14.05 3.59
C LEU A 166 2.50 12.76 2.76
N PHE A 167 3.71 12.42 2.32
CA PHE A 167 3.95 11.17 1.62
C PHE A 167 3.52 9.97 2.45
N ALA A 168 4.07 9.83 3.65
CA ALA A 168 3.88 8.67 4.51
C ALA A 168 2.40 8.43 4.83
N VAL A 169 1.67 9.49 5.19
CA VAL A 169 0.24 9.38 5.49
C VAL A 169 -0.57 9.04 4.23
N ALA A 170 -0.26 9.68 3.09
CA ALA A 170 -0.96 9.39 1.84
C ALA A 170 -0.71 7.94 1.37
N ASN A 171 0.57 7.52 1.37
CA ASN A 171 0.97 6.16 0.98
C ASN A 171 0.32 5.11 1.89
N ALA A 172 0.52 5.22 3.20
CA ALA A 172 -0.02 4.27 4.16
C ALA A 172 -1.56 4.22 4.11
N SER A 173 -2.24 5.37 3.97
CA SER A 173 -3.71 5.39 3.86
C SER A 173 -4.19 4.67 2.61
N MET A 174 -3.55 4.86 1.48
CA MET A 174 -3.86 4.18 0.23
C MET A 174 -3.62 2.67 0.36
N GLU A 175 -2.41 2.27 0.74
CA GLU A 175 -2.02 0.87 0.75
C GLU A 175 -2.78 0.07 1.81
N GLU A 176 -2.94 0.58 3.04
CA GLU A 176 -3.71 -0.12 4.05
C GLU A 176 -5.20 -0.25 3.67
N THR A 177 -5.75 0.77 2.99
CA THR A 177 -7.14 0.69 2.53
C THR A 177 -7.31 -0.38 1.45
N VAL A 178 -6.44 -0.46 0.45
CA VAL A 178 -6.62 -1.44 -0.63
C VAL A 178 -6.21 -2.85 -0.21
N TYR A 179 -5.12 -3.02 0.54
CA TYR A 179 -4.63 -4.35 0.92
C TYR A 179 -5.38 -4.92 2.13
N ARG A 180 -5.52 -4.16 3.24
CA ARG A 180 -6.09 -4.65 4.52
C ARG A 180 -7.57 -4.31 4.65
N GLY A 181 -8.00 -3.22 4.05
CA GLY A 181 -9.41 -2.85 3.97
C GLY A 181 -10.16 -3.71 2.95
N VAL A 182 -9.81 -3.56 1.69
CA VAL A 182 -10.57 -4.15 0.58
C VAL A 182 -10.16 -5.59 0.31
N LEU A 183 -8.91 -5.84 -0.11
CA LEU A 183 -8.47 -7.15 -0.56
C LEU A 183 -8.63 -8.22 0.53
N LEU A 184 -8.03 -7.99 1.70
CA LEU A 184 -8.08 -8.93 2.82
C LEU A 184 -9.52 -9.29 3.19
N ARG A 185 -10.39 -8.29 3.37
CA ARG A 185 -11.75 -8.53 3.87
C ARG A 185 -12.66 -9.17 2.83
N TRP A 186 -12.50 -8.83 1.55
CA TRP A 186 -13.34 -9.40 0.50
C TRP A 186 -12.88 -10.80 0.09
N VAL A 187 -11.57 -11.07 0.04
CA VAL A 187 -11.07 -12.43 -0.15
C VAL A 187 -11.46 -13.32 1.04
N MET A 188 -11.43 -12.79 2.27
CA MET A 188 -11.82 -13.53 3.46
C MET A 188 -13.27 -14.03 3.40
N ARG A 189 -14.20 -13.26 2.82
CA ARG A 189 -15.61 -13.65 2.66
C ARG A 189 -15.80 -14.86 1.74
N SER A 190 -14.94 -15.02 0.73
CA SER A 190 -15.07 -16.06 -0.29
C SER A 190 -14.13 -17.25 -0.09
N HIS A 191 -12.95 -17.03 0.49
CA HIS A 191 -11.89 -18.04 0.58
C HIS A 191 -11.41 -18.30 2.02
N GLY A 192 -11.94 -17.57 3.00
CA GLY A 192 -11.54 -17.69 4.42
C GLY A 192 -10.26 -16.90 4.76
N THR A 193 -9.99 -16.82 6.06
CA THR A 193 -8.95 -15.92 6.62
C THR A 193 -7.54 -16.31 6.17
N ALA A 194 -7.21 -17.60 6.16
CA ALA A 194 -5.85 -18.04 5.82
C ALA A 194 -5.47 -17.67 4.37
N VAL A 195 -6.37 -17.94 3.41
CA VAL A 195 -6.16 -17.60 2.01
C VAL A 195 -6.09 -16.07 1.83
N ALA A 196 -6.96 -15.32 2.49
CA ALA A 196 -6.98 -13.87 2.41
C ALA A 196 -5.70 -13.24 2.96
N MET A 197 -5.21 -13.73 4.09
CA MET A 197 -3.94 -13.29 4.69
C MET A 197 -2.75 -13.60 3.77
N ALA A 198 -2.70 -14.81 3.22
CA ALA A 198 -1.64 -15.20 2.28
C ALA A 198 -1.69 -14.37 0.98
N ALA A 199 -2.87 -14.21 0.39
CA ALA A 199 -3.03 -13.49 -0.88
C ALA A 199 -2.64 -12.00 -0.75
N GLN A 200 -3.10 -11.30 0.30
CA GLN A 200 -2.76 -9.90 0.49
C GLN A 200 -1.26 -9.71 0.82
N ALA A 201 -0.68 -10.61 1.61
CA ALA A 201 0.75 -10.54 1.95
C ALA A 201 1.64 -10.83 0.73
N ALA A 202 1.29 -11.85 -0.06
CA ALA A 202 2.01 -12.18 -1.29
C ALA A 202 1.92 -11.03 -2.31
N ALA A 203 0.72 -10.48 -2.54
CA ALA A 203 0.55 -9.34 -3.44
C ALA A 203 1.33 -8.11 -2.98
N PHE A 204 1.32 -7.83 -1.67
CA PHE A 204 2.06 -6.72 -1.07
C PHE A 204 3.57 -6.90 -1.22
N GLY A 205 4.08 -8.10 -0.90
CA GLY A 205 5.49 -8.43 -1.02
C GLY A 205 5.98 -8.35 -2.47
N LEU A 206 5.28 -9.00 -3.39
CA LEU A 206 5.64 -9.01 -4.81
C LEU A 206 5.63 -7.58 -5.41
N ALA A 207 4.64 -6.76 -5.03
CA ALA A 207 4.57 -5.37 -5.51
C ALA A 207 5.80 -4.54 -5.11
N HIS A 208 6.40 -4.82 -3.96
CA HIS A 208 7.61 -4.13 -3.48
C HIS A 208 8.91 -4.70 -4.07
N GLY A 209 8.89 -5.92 -4.60
CA GLY A 209 10.04 -6.54 -5.25
C GLY A 209 10.23 -6.17 -6.72
N VAL A 210 9.28 -5.43 -7.31
CA VAL A 210 9.26 -5.10 -8.74
C VAL A 210 9.44 -3.59 -8.93
N GLY A 211 10.40 -3.21 -9.77
CA GLY A 211 10.63 -1.81 -10.13
C GLY A 211 11.49 -1.00 -9.17
N GLY A 212 12.19 -1.65 -8.23
CA GLY A 212 13.16 -1.01 -7.34
C GLY A 212 14.61 -1.26 -7.76
N ASP A 213 15.44 -0.24 -7.64
CA ASP A 213 16.91 -0.38 -7.72
C ASP A 213 17.40 -0.95 -6.39
N PHE A 214 17.39 -2.28 -6.28
CA PHE A 214 17.89 -2.98 -5.10
C PHE A 214 19.39 -3.23 -5.23
N ALA A 215 20.12 -3.06 -4.11
CA ALA A 215 21.55 -3.35 -4.06
C ALA A 215 21.90 -4.85 -4.26
N GLY A 216 20.92 -5.68 -4.66
CA GLY A 216 21.09 -7.11 -4.85
C GLY A 216 19.79 -7.79 -5.29
N SER A 217 19.53 -9.00 -4.72
CA SER A 217 18.31 -9.74 -5.01
C SER A 217 17.06 -9.04 -4.42
N PRO A 218 15.93 -8.95 -5.13
CA PRO A 218 14.68 -8.42 -4.59
C PRO A 218 14.02 -9.36 -3.55
N LEU A 219 14.45 -10.62 -3.45
CA LEU A 219 13.83 -11.62 -2.57
C LEU A 219 13.76 -11.22 -1.10
N PRO A 220 14.81 -10.64 -0.48
CA PRO A 220 14.71 -10.18 0.91
C PRO A 220 13.66 -9.09 1.10
N VAL A 221 13.53 -8.15 0.16
CA VAL A 221 12.50 -7.09 0.19
C VAL A 221 11.10 -7.70 0.09
N VAL A 222 10.90 -8.61 -0.87
CA VAL A 222 9.63 -9.34 -1.04
C VAL A 222 9.26 -10.09 0.25
N ALA A 223 10.22 -10.79 0.86
CA ALA A 223 9.97 -11.54 2.08
C ALA A 223 9.66 -10.62 3.28
N ALA A 224 10.44 -9.56 3.48
CA ALA A 224 10.26 -8.61 4.58
C ALA A 224 8.91 -7.88 4.47
N THR A 225 8.56 -7.39 3.27
CA THR A 225 7.28 -6.69 3.04
C THR A 225 6.10 -7.65 3.09
N ALA A 226 6.23 -8.90 2.64
CA ALA A 226 5.19 -9.91 2.83
C ALA A 226 4.95 -10.22 4.32
N LEU A 227 6.01 -10.36 5.13
CA LEU A 227 5.88 -10.52 6.59
C LEU A 227 5.25 -9.30 7.24
N GLY A 228 5.63 -8.09 6.83
CA GLY A 228 4.96 -6.84 7.21
C GLY A 228 3.48 -6.88 6.83
N GLY A 229 3.18 -7.39 5.63
CA GLY A 229 1.82 -7.63 5.15
C GLY A 229 0.99 -8.50 6.10
N LEU A 230 1.55 -9.60 6.55
CA LEU A 230 0.90 -10.48 7.53
C LEU A 230 0.68 -9.78 8.88
N ALA A 231 1.68 -9.05 9.37
CA ALA A 231 1.58 -8.33 10.64
C ALA A 231 0.50 -7.26 10.60
N PHE A 232 0.48 -6.40 9.58
CA PHE A 232 -0.55 -5.36 9.41
C PHE A 232 -1.94 -5.96 9.17
N GLY A 233 -2.03 -7.06 8.42
CA GLY A 233 -3.27 -7.82 8.27
C GLY A 233 -3.81 -8.30 9.61
N ALA A 234 -2.95 -8.87 10.46
CA ALA A 234 -3.33 -9.32 11.79
C ALA A 234 -3.78 -8.15 12.70
N ILE A 235 -3.09 -7.01 12.65
CA ILE A 235 -3.47 -5.80 13.40
C ILE A 235 -4.84 -5.31 12.90
N ALA A 236 -5.05 -5.20 11.59
CA ALA A 236 -6.31 -4.75 11.00
C ALA A 236 -7.49 -5.65 11.36
N LEU A 237 -7.29 -6.97 11.42
CA LEU A 237 -8.33 -7.92 11.82
C LEU A 237 -8.61 -7.86 13.32
N ARG A 238 -7.57 -7.79 14.17
CA ARG A 238 -7.73 -7.72 15.63
C ARG A 238 -8.39 -6.43 16.10
N THR A 239 -8.03 -5.30 15.49
CA THR A 239 -8.59 -3.98 15.86
C THR A 239 -9.93 -3.69 15.17
N GLY A 240 -10.21 -4.37 14.07
CA GLY A 240 -11.37 -4.09 13.22
C GLY A 240 -11.29 -2.73 12.50
N SER A 241 -10.15 -2.02 12.59
CA SER A 241 -9.93 -0.66 12.08
C SER A 241 -8.60 -0.57 11.33
N LEU A 242 -8.52 0.37 10.38
CA LEU A 242 -7.30 0.66 9.62
C LEU A 242 -6.43 1.74 10.26
N ILE A 243 -6.91 2.45 11.29
CA ILE A 243 -6.19 3.62 11.84
C ILE A 243 -4.81 3.24 12.41
N LEU A 244 -4.73 2.13 13.14
CA LEU A 244 -3.48 1.69 13.75
C LEU A 244 -2.49 1.13 12.70
N PRO A 245 -2.89 0.25 11.76
CA PRO A 245 -2.02 -0.10 10.63
C PRO A 245 -1.52 1.11 9.86
N ILE A 246 -2.38 2.07 9.50
CA ILE A 246 -1.99 3.30 8.80
C ILE A 246 -0.95 4.09 9.61
N ALA A 247 -1.15 4.28 10.91
CA ALA A 247 -0.22 5.02 11.74
C ALA A 247 1.16 4.35 11.84
N ILE A 248 1.19 3.04 12.03
CA ILE A 248 2.45 2.27 12.11
C ILE A 248 3.16 2.27 10.75
N HIS A 249 2.42 2.07 9.66
CA HIS A 249 2.97 2.08 8.30
C HIS A 249 3.55 3.46 7.95
N ALA A 250 2.80 4.53 8.19
CA ALA A 250 3.30 5.88 7.97
C ALA A 250 4.56 6.18 8.79
N ALA A 251 4.64 5.68 10.04
CA ALA A 251 5.82 5.83 10.87
C ALA A 251 7.06 5.14 10.29
N LEU A 252 6.89 4.01 9.61
CA LEU A 252 7.99 3.31 8.92
C LEU A 252 8.39 4.01 7.62
N ASP A 253 7.43 4.58 6.90
CA ASP A 253 7.67 5.29 5.64
C ASP A 253 8.47 6.58 5.82
N ILE A 254 8.29 7.31 6.92
CA ILE A 254 8.96 8.60 7.15
C ILE A 254 10.48 8.51 6.99
N PRO A 255 11.22 7.66 7.75
CA PRO A 255 12.67 7.58 7.62
C PRO A 255 13.14 7.03 6.27
N ILE A 256 12.43 6.07 5.69
CA ILE A 256 12.74 5.55 4.36
C ILE A 256 12.65 6.67 3.33
N TYR A 257 11.67 7.53 3.50
CA TYR A 257 11.44 8.64 2.59
C TYR A 257 12.51 9.72 2.70
N TYR A 258 12.90 10.07 3.91
CA TYR A 258 14.04 10.96 4.17
C TYR A 258 15.33 10.43 3.53
N ALA A 259 15.61 9.15 3.73
CA ALA A 259 16.81 8.52 3.18
C ALA A 259 16.85 8.61 1.65
N ASN A 260 15.76 8.23 0.97
CA ASN A 260 15.71 8.25 -0.50
C ASN A 260 15.81 9.64 -1.11
N ALA A 261 15.33 10.66 -0.42
CA ALA A 261 15.32 12.01 -0.96
C ALA A 261 16.58 12.82 -0.64
N CYS A 262 17.28 12.42 0.43
CA CYS A 262 18.50 13.09 0.87
C CYS A 262 19.78 12.34 0.45
N LEU A 263 19.67 11.27 -0.33
CA LEU A 263 20.79 10.68 -1.06
C LEU A 263 21.27 11.71 -2.09
N GLN A 264 22.28 12.46 -1.72
CA GLN A 264 23.00 13.28 -2.70
C GLN A 264 23.86 12.39 -3.59
N PRO A 265 24.00 12.74 -4.89
CA PRO A 265 24.91 12.04 -5.78
C PRO A 265 26.34 12.16 -5.34
#